data_dac114864bd9efbe401ce1fa749c9769
#
_entry.id   dac114864bd9efbe401ce1fa749c9769
#
_cell.length_a   1.000
_cell.length_b   1.000
_cell.length_c   1.000
_cell.angle_alpha   90.00
_cell.angle_beta   90.00
_cell.angle_gamma   90.00
#
_symmetry.space_group_name_H-M   'P 1'
#
loop_
_entity.id
_entity.type
_entity.pdbx_description
1 polymer ?
#
loop_
_entity_poly.entity_id
_entity_poly.type
_entity_poly.pdbx_seq_one_letter_code
_entity_poly.pdbx_strand_id
1 'polypeptide(L)'
;EIIESIRAGVPVSVERDVFPHLLETDCRMYGHVDSHYWRDMGTPQDFMQGSADLVQGIAPSPALEGHQGDYLVLPGADVAETASLQQGTVVGQGAVVGHNDVVTSSVLFDGAVLGDDVVIERSLIGNGAHIGNGCVVRDAVIGDDAIIGDRCELLDGIRVWPGIEIPDAAIRFSTDA
;
A
#
# COMPACT_ATOMS: atom_id res chain seq x y z
N GLU A 1 -28.53 21.22 9.55
CA GLU A 1 -28.33 22.11 10.72
C GLU A 1 -26.85 22.11 11.18
N ILE A 2 -26.26 20.98 11.65
CA ILE A 2 -24.86 20.97 12.13
C ILE A 2 -23.89 21.38 11.03
N ILE A 3 -24.01 20.81 9.83
CA ILE A 3 -23.15 21.16 8.68
C ILE A 3 -23.26 22.64 8.31
N GLU A 4 -24.45 23.23 8.42
CA GLU A 4 -24.69 24.65 8.14
C GLU A 4 -24.04 25.57 9.19
N SER A 5 -23.78 25.08 10.41
CA SER A 5 -23.07 25.83 11.45
C SER A 5 -21.56 25.85 11.26
N ILE A 6 -21.01 24.95 10.42
CA ILE A 6 -19.58 24.91 10.13
C ILE A 6 -19.23 26.08 9.20
N ARG A 7 -18.25 26.89 9.62
CA ARG A 7 -17.85 28.07 8.87
C ARG A 7 -17.23 27.70 7.52
N ALA A 8 -17.83 28.19 6.44
CA ALA A 8 -17.31 27.98 5.10
C ALA A 8 -15.99 28.72 4.86
N GLY A 9 -15.10 28.12 4.04
CA GLY A 9 -13.86 28.75 3.59
C GLY A 9 -12.71 28.78 4.61
N VAL A 10 -12.86 28.12 5.75
CA VAL A 10 -11.79 27.94 6.74
C VAL A 10 -11.68 26.46 7.12
N PRO A 11 -10.47 25.94 7.38
CA PRO A 11 -10.31 24.60 7.95
C PRO A 11 -10.97 24.51 9.33
N VAL A 12 -11.83 23.53 9.54
CA VAL A 12 -12.49 23.26 10.82
C VAL A 12 -12.37 21.77 11.12
N SER A 13 -11.87 21.42 12.29
CA SER A 13 -11.78 20.04 12.75
C SER A 13 -13.12 19.62 13.38
N VAL A 14 -13.70 18.52 12.86
CA VAL A 14 -14.93 17.97 13.44
C VAL A 14 -14.69 17.56 14.90
N GLU A 15 -13.57 16.93 15.20
CA GLU A 15 -13.23 16.41 16.53
C GLU A 15 -12.81 17.50 17.52
N ARG A 16 -12.09 18.52 17.06
CA ARG A 16 -11.51 19.54 17.94
C ARG A 16 -12.38 20.78 18.11
N ASP A 17 -13.18 21.10 17.09
CA ASP A 17 -13.97 22.33 17.07
C ASP A 17 -15.48 22.03 17.12
N VAL A 18 -15.99 21.11 16.27
CA VAL A 18 -17.44 20.90 16.14
C VAL A 18 -17.99 20.10 17.30
N PHE A 19 -17.44 18.93 17.63
CA PHE A 19 -17.97 18.08 18.70
C PHE A 19 -17.88 18.75 20.08
N PRO A 20 -16.79 19.41 20.47
CA PRO A 20 -16.75 20.16 21.73
C PRO A 20 -17.81 21.25 21.78
N HIS A 21 -17.95 22.03 20.70
CA HIS A 21 -18.96 23.08 20.64
C HIS A 21 -20.40 22.55 20.79
N LEU A 22 -20.70 21.41 20.18
CA LEU A 22 -22.03 20.77 20.31
C LEU A 22 -22.29 20.33 21.76
N LEU A 23 -21.27 19.84 22.46
CA LEU A 23 -21.39 19.48 23.87
C LEU A 23 -21.59 20.70 24.78
N GLU A 24 -20.88 21.81 24.50
CA GLU A 24 -21.03 23.08 25.22
C GLU A 24 -22.40 23.72 25.05
N THR A 25 -23.03 23.50 23.89
CA THR A 25 -24.37 24.03 23.57
C THR A 25 -25.52 23.10 23.95
N ASP A 26 -25.24 22.09 24.79
CA ASP A 26 -26.22 21.12 25.29
C ASP A 26 -26.94 20.33 24.18
N CYS A 27 -26.29 20.18 23.03
CA CYS A 27 -26.77 19.30 21.97
C CYS A 27 -26.66 17.83 22.39
N ARG A 28 -27.74 17.09 22.21
CA ARG A 28 -27.72 15.65 22.50
C ARG A 28 -26.93 14.90 21.43
N MET A 29 -25.78 14.34 21.81
CA MET A 29 -24.97 13.49 20.99
C MET A 29 -25.14 12.03 21.43
N TYR A 30 -25.23 11.12 20.47
CA TYR A 30 -25.34 9.68 20.71
C TYR A 30 -24.21 8.96 19.98
N GLY A 31 -23.55 8.04 20.66
CA GLY A 31 -22.59 7.10 20.07
C GLY A 31 -23.31 5.81 19.66
N HIS A 32 -23.02 5.33 18.46
CA HIS A 32 -23.36 3.98 18.04
C HIS A 32 -22.11 3.11 18.11
N VAL A 33 -22.20 1.98 18.82
CA VAL A 33 -21.09 1.01 18.87
C VAL A 33 -21.28 0.03 17.73
N ASP A 34 -20.33 0.01 16.79
CA ASP A 34 -20.26 -0.96 15.71
C ASP A 34 -19.09 -1.90 15.98
N SER A 35 -19.33 -3.22 15.86
CA SER A 35 -18.33 -4.27 16.04
C SER A 35 -17.87 -4.90 14.72
N HIS A 36 -18.32 -4.37 13.59
CA HIS A 36 -17.85 -4.85 12.29
C HIS A 36 -16.39 -4.47 12.03
N TYR A 37 -15.80 -5.09 11.01
CA TYR A 37 -14.44 -4.76 10.61
C TYR A 37 -14.29 -3.25 10.36
N TRP A 38 -13.28 -2.67 10.98
CA TRP A 38 -12.87 -1.28 10.77
C TRP A 38 -11.36 -1.17 10.85
N ARG A 39 -10.77 -0.41 9.95
CA ARG A 39 -9.34 -0.10 9.95
C ARG A 39 -9.13 1.34 9.50
N ASP A 40 -8.31 2.08 10.24
CA ASP A 40 -7.78 3.36 9.79
C ASP A 40 -6.62 3.14 8.81
N MET A 41 -6.64 3.82 7.67
CA MET A 41 -5.66 3.73 6.60
C MET A 41 -4.69 4.93 6.64
N GLY A 42 -4.20 5.27 7.82
CA GLY A 42 -3.38 6.47 8.05
C GLY A 42 -1.91 6.34 7.64
N THR A 43 -1.41 5.13 7.46
CA THR A 43 0.01 4.87 7.13
C THR A 43 0.13 3.87 5.98
N PRO A 44 1.30 3.80 5.30
CA PRO A 44 1.57 2.75 4.31
C PRO A 44 1.38 1.35 4.86
N GLN A 45 1.77 1.12 6.11
CA GLN A 45 1.60 -0.17 6.80
C GLN A 45 0.12 -0.51 6.98
N ASP A 46 -0.71 0.47 7.40
CA ASP A 46 -2.16 0.26 7.52
C ASP A 46 -2.81 -0.04 6.17
N PHE A 47 -2.35 0.63 5.11
CA PHE A 47 -2.83 0.37 3.75
C PHE A 47 -2.50 -1.06 3.30
N MET A 48 -1.26 -1.51 3.48
CA MET A 48 -0.85 -2.88 3.15
C MET A 48 -1.63 -3.92 3.95
N GLN A 49 -1.78 -3.69 5.26
CA GLN A 49 -2.53 -4.62 6.10
C GLN A 49 -4.01 -4.65 5.72
N GLY A 50 -4.64 -3.49 5.45
CA GLY A 50 -6.02 -3.44 5.00
C GLY A 50 -6.22 -4.14 3.65
N SER A 51 -5.26 -4.01 2.73
CA SER A 51 -5.25 -4.73 1.46
C SER A 51 -5.14 -6.24 1.69
N ALA A 52 -4.25 -6.68 2.58
CA ALA A 52 -4.11 -8.09 2.95
C ALA A 52 -5.38 -8.64 3.61
N ASP A 53 -6.01 -7.88 4.50
CA ASP A 53 -7.27 -8.27 5.15
C ASP A 53 -8.41 -8.48 4.13
N LEU A 54 -8.45 -7.66 3.08
CA LEU A 54 -9.39 -7.83 1.96
C LEU A 54 -9.10 -9.11 1.17
N VAL A 55 -7.85 -9.34 0.80
CA VAL A 55 -7.41 -10.51 0.02
C VAL A 55 -7.65 -11.81 0.78
N GLN A 56 -7.37 -11.81 2.08
CA GLN A 56 -7.55 -12.97 2.95
C GLN A 56 -9.01 -13.19 3.39
N GLY A 57 -9.93 -12.29 3.01
CA GLY A 57 -11.35 -12.39 3.37
C GLY A 57 -11.65 -12.06 4.84
N ILE A 58 -10.72 -11.42 5.55
CA ILE A 58 -10.91 -10.92 6.91
C ILE A 58 -11.80 -9.67 6.90
N ALA A 59 -11.55 -8.78 5.93
CA ALA A 59 -12.37 -7.60 5.67
C ALA A 59 -13.41 -7.92 4.59
N PRO A 60 -14.71 -7.91 4.89
CA PRO A 60 -15.73 -8.14 3.88
C PRO A 60 -15.80 -6.97 2.90
N SER A 61 -15.85 -7.26 1.61
CA SER A 61 -15.99 -6.24 0.56
C SER A 61 -16.87 -6.73 -0.58
N PRO A 62 -17.85 -5.93 -1.04
CA PRO A 62 -18.64 -6.29 -2.21
C PRO A 62 -17.82 -6.30 -3.51
N ALA A 63 -16.66 -5.65 -3.55
CA ALA A 63 -15.76 -5.66 -4.70
C ALA A 63 -14.98 -6.99 -4.83
N LEU A 64 -14.87 -7.75 -3.74
CA LEU A 64 -14.15 -9.02 -3.66
C LEU A 64 -15.03 -10.10 -3.03
N GLU A 65 -16.31 -10.13 -3.43
CA GLU A 65 -17.30 -11.06 -2.85
C GLU A 65 -16.85 -12.51 -3.02
N GLY A 66 -16.73 -13.22 -1.88
CA GLY A 66 -16.32 -14.62 -1.85
C GLY A 66 -14.83 -14.86 -2.13
N HIS A 67 -14.02 -13.83 -2.37
CA HIS A 67 -12.58 -13.99 -2.49
C HIS A 67 -11.95 -14.28 -1.13
N GLN A 68 -11.13 -15.31 -1.08
CA GLN A 68 -10.32 -15.67 0.08
C GLN A 68 -9.07 -16.39 -0.42
N GLY A 69 -7.93 -15.74 -0.34
CA GLY A 69 -6.68 -16.25 -0.87
C GLY A 69 -5.45 -15.69 -0.16
N ASP A 70 -4.30 -16.18 -0.53
CA ASP A 70 -3.01 -15.71 -0.03
C ASP A 70 -2.47 -14.53 -0.84
N TYR A 71 -3.01 -14.31 -2.03
CA TYR A 71 -2.70 -13.17 -2.89
C TYR A 71 -3.88 -12.86 -3.83
N LEU A 72 -3.84 -11.68 -4.45
CA LEU A 72 -4.78 -11.26 -5.49
C LEU A 72 -3.99 -10.72 -6.70
N VAL A 73 -4.28 -11.27 -7.89
CA VAL A 73 -3.74 -10.78 -9.17
C VAL A 73 -4.88 -10.17 -9.97
N LEU A 74 -4.75 -8.90 -10.33
CA LEU A 74 -5.76 -8.18 -11.09
C LEU A 74 -5.65 -8.45 -12.61
N PRO A 75 -6.70 -8.17 -13.39
CA PRO A 75 -6.73 -8.49 -14.81
C PRO A 75 -5.58 -7.86 -15.59
N GLY A 76 -5.01 -8.64 -16.54
CA GLY A 76 -3.94 -8.18 -17.41
C GLY A 76 -2.55 -8.15 -16.79
N ALA A 77 -2.41 -8.47 -15.50
CA ALA A 77 -1.10 -8.67 -14.90
C ALA A 77 -0.44 -9.95 -15.45
N ASP A 78 0.88 -9.89 -15.63
CA ASP A 78 1.73 -11.00 -16.07
C ASP A 78 2.65 -11.42 -14.93
N VAL A 79 2.48 -12.64 -14.44
CA VAL A 79 3.23 -13.17 -13.30
C VAL A 79 3.95 -14.43 -13.74
N ALA A 80 5.28 -14.42 -13.68
CA ALA A 80 6.11 -15.56 -14.05
C ALA A 80 5.78 -16.79 -13.19
N GLU A 81 5.79 -17.98 -13.80
CA GLU A 81 5.48 -19.25 -13.11
C GLU A 81 6.40 -19.56 -11.92
N THR A 82 7.59 -19.00 -11.93
CA THR A 82 8.59 -19.17 -10.86
C THR A 82 8.47 -18.14 -9.74
N ALA A 83 7.60 -17.14 -9.90
CA ALA A 83 7.36 -16.13 -8.87
C ALA A 83 6.54 -16.68 -7.69
N SER A 84 6.78 -16.14 -6.51
CA SER A 84 6.08 -16.49 -5.28
C SER A 84 5.36 -15.27 -4.72
N LEU A 85 4.04 -15.33 -4.64
CA LEU A 85 3.18 -14.29 -4.08
C LEU A 85 2.55 -14.81 -2.78
N GLN A 86 2.66 -14.07 -1.68
CA GLN A 86 2.27 -14.55 -0.36
C GLN A 86 1.70 -13.45 0.55
N GLN A 87 0.99 -13.88 1.60
CA GLN A 87 0.60 -13.06 2.76
C GLN A 87 -0.19 -11.79 2.39
N GLY A 88 -1.23 -11.95 1.58
CA GLY A 88 -2.12 -10.85 1.22
C GLY A 88 -1.54 -9.91 0.16
N THR A 89 -0.54 -10.35 -0.59
CA THR A 89 0.04 -9.58 -1.71
C THR A 89 -1.03 -9.26 -2.76
N VAL A 90 -1.00 -8.03 -3.26
CA VAL A 90 -1.83 -7.57 -4.38
C VAL A 90 -0.94 -7.22 -5.56
N VAL A 91 -1.27 -7.74 -6.74
CA VAL A 91 -0.65 -7.38 -8.02
C VAL A 91 -1.67 -6.63 -8.86
N GLY A 92 -1.39 -5.36 -9.14
CA GLY A 92 -2.23 -4.41 -9.86
C GLY A 92 -2.46 -4.78 -11.32
N GLN A 93 -3.40 -4.09 -11.94
CA GLN A 93 -3.76 -4.33 -13.33
C GLN A 93 -2.58 -4.07 -14.26
N GLY A 94 -2.29 -5.01 -15.16
CA GLY A 94 -1.20 -4.87 -16.12
C GLY A 94 0.21 -4.83 -15.51
N ALA A 95 0.35 -5.12 -14.22
CA ALA A 95 1.66 -5.22 -13.60
C ALA A 95 2.39 -6.48 -14.07
N VAL A 96 3.73 -6.45 -14.01
CA VAL A 96 4.61 -7.55 -14.42
C VAL A 96 5.46 -7.99 -13.24
N VAL A 97 5.49 -9.30 -12.97
CA VAL A 97 6.32 -9.92 -11.93
C VAL A 97 7.25 -10.92 -12.60
N GLY A 98 8.54 -10.71 -12.47
CA GLY A 98 9.59 -11.46 -13.16
C GLY A 98 9.85 -12.85 -12.60
N HIS A 99 10.83 -13.53 -13.18
CA HIS A 99 11.22 -14.87 -12.75
C HIS A 99 11.89 -14.87 -11.37
N ASN A 100 11.54 -15.88 -10.56
CA ASN A 100 12.06 -16.09 -9.20
C ASN A 100 11.77 -14.94 -8.22
N ASP A 101 10.88 -14.03 -8.55
CA ASP A 101 10.49 -12.96 -7.65
C ASP A 101 9.77 -13.49 -6.42
N VAL A 102 10.03 -12.87 -5.28
CA VAL A 102 9.34 -13.16 -4.02
C VAL A 102 8.66 -11.88 -3.55
N VAL A 103 7.33 -11.87 -3.54
CA VAL A 103 6.53 -10.72 -3.13
C VAL A 103 5.64 -11.11 -1.94
N THR A 104 5.88 -10.47 -0.79
CA THR A 104 5.21 -10.82 0.47
C THR A 104 4.61 -9.58 1.13
N SER A 105 3.34 -9.65 1.55
CA SER A 105 2.64 -8.57 2.27
C SER A 105 2.78 -7.20 1.60
N SER A 106 2.71 -7.14 0.29
CA SER A 106 3.03 -5.96 -0.50
C SER A 106 1.94 -5.64 -1.52
N VAL A 107 1.92 -4.41 -1.98
CA VAL A 107 1.01 -3.97 -3.05
C VAL A 107 1.83 -3.44 -4.22
N LEU A 108 1.71 -4.10 -5.37
CA LEU A 108 2.17 -3.60 -6.65
C LEU A 108 0.99 -2.91 -7.31
N PHE A 109 1.11 -1.62 -7.58
CA PHE A 109 0.06 -0.85 -8.25
C PHE A 109 0.04 -1.12 -9.76
N ASP A 110 -0.93 -0.53 -10.45
CA ASP A 110 -1.17 -0.79 -11.86
C ASP A 110 0.05 -0.48 -12.73
N GLY A 111 0.38 -1.39 -13.62
CA GLY A 111 1.52 -1.26 -14.53
C GLY A 111 2.90 -1.29 -13.88
N ALA A 112 3.01 -1.59 -12.58
CA ALA A 112 4.32 -1.79 -11.94
C ALA A 112 5.07 -2.96 -12.58
N VAL A 113 6.38 -2.83 -12.77
CA VAL A 113 7.23 -3.83 -13.44
C VAL A 113 8.36 -4.25 -12.52
N LEU A 114 8.44 -5.53 -12.21
CA LEU A 114 9.58 -6.15 -11.55
C LEU A 114 10.42 -6.90 -12.58
N GLY A 115 11.74 -6.77 -12.49
CA GLY A 115 12.69 -7.61 -13.21
C GLY A 115 12.75 -9.03 -12.62
N ASP A 116 13.85 -9.74 -12.85
CA ASP A 116 14.04 -11.08 -12.33
C ASP A 116 14.80 -11.07 -10.98
N ASP A 117 14.58 -12.11 -10.15
CA ASP A 117 15.25 -12.31 -8.87
C ASP A 117 15.04 -11.16 -7.87
N VAL A 118 13.87 -10.52 -7.90
CA VAL A 118 13.50 -9.39 -7.03
C VAL A 118 12.83 -9.89 -5.76
N VAL A 119 13.16 -9.27 -4.63
CA VAL A 119 12.51 -9.52 -3.33
C VAL A 119 11.79 -8.27 -2.87
N ILE A 120 10.45 -8.34 -2.75
CA ILE A 120 9.60 -7.26 -2.22
C ILE A 120 8.91 -7.74 -0.95
N GLU A 121 9.13 -7.05 0.16
CA GLU A 121 8.50 -7.36 1.44
C GLU A 121 7.91 -6.10 2.08
N ARG A 122 6.67 -6.17 2.53
CA ARG A 122 5.97 -5.07 3.24
C ARG A 122 6.20 -3.71 2.58
N SER A 123 6.00 -3.65 1.26
CA SER A 123 6.32 -2.47 0.47
C SER A 123 5.20 -2.11 -0.49
N LEU A 124 5.13 -0.84 -0.85
CA LEU A 124 4.23 -0.31 -1.86
C LEU A 124 5.06 0.08 -3.09
N ILE A 125 4.70 -0.47 -4.26
CA ILE A 125 5.32 -0.16 -5.54
C ILE A 125 4.31 0.59 -6.39
N GLY A 126 4.56 1.86 -6.66
CA GLY A 126 3.66 2.80 -7.33
C GLY A 126 3.30 2.41 -8.76
N ASN A 127 2.30 3.11 -9.31
CA ASN A 127 1.86 2.88 -10.69
C ASN A 127 3.02 3.09 -11.66
N GLY A 128 3.19 2.16 -12.62
CA GLY A 128 4.22 2.26 -13.64
C GLY A 128 5.67 2.28 -13.12
N ALA A 129 5.89 2.05 -11.83
CA ALA A 129 7.24 2.00 -11.28
C ALA A 129 7.98 0.75 -11.78
N HIS A 130 9.29 0.89 -12.05
CA HIS A 130 10.15 -0.17 -12.55
C HIS A 130 11.21 -0.53 -11.50
N ILE A 131 11.30 -1.80 -11.15
CA ILE A 131 12.30 -2.35 -10.23
C ILE A 131 13.21 -3.29 -11.02
N GLY A 132 14.51 -2.96 -11.08
CA GLY A 132 15.51 -3.74 -11.81
C GLY A 132 15.80 -5.10 -11.19
N ASN A 133 16.54 -5.93 -11.92
CA ASN A 133 16.85 -7.30 -11.52
C ASN A 133 17.65 -7.37 -10.22
N GLY A 134 17.39 -8.38 -9.42
CA GLY A 134 18.14 -8.67 -8.18
C GLY A 134 18.01 -7.59 -7.11
N CYS A 135 16.97 -6.75 -7.15
CA CYS A 135 16.71 -5.76 -6.13
C CYS A 135 16.07 -6.37 -4.88
N VAL A 136 16.33 -5.76 -3.74
CA VAL A 136 15.68 -6.06 -2.47
C VAL A 136 15.01 -4.81 -1.95
N VAL A 137 13.68 -4.87 -1.79
CA VAL A 137 12.84 -3.75 -1.33
C VAL A 137 12.04 -4.19 -0.12
N ARG A 138 12.34 -3.61 1.05
CA ARG A 138 11.68 -3.95 2.32
C ARG A 138 11.25 -2.73 3.09
N ASP A 139 10.01 -2.79 3.62
CA ASP A 139 9.43 -1.70 4.41
C ASP A 139 9.47 -0.34 3.70
N ALA A 140 9.38 -0.32 2.37
CA ALA A 140 9.63 0.84 1.52
C ALA A 140 8.38 1.30 0.77
N VAL A 141 8.41 2.54 0.31
CA VAL A 141 7.41 3.10 -0.60
C VAL A 141 8.10 3.64 -1.84
N ILE A 142 7.83 3.07 -2.98
CA ILE A 142 8.34 3.51 -4.27
C ILE A 142 7.21 4.25 -4.99
N GLY A 143 7.45 5.51 -5.34
CA GLY A 143 6.48 6.38 -5.99
C GLY A 143 6.20 5.99 -7.45
N ASP A 144 5.13 6.54 -8.00
CA ASP A 144 4.70 6.28 -9.37
C ASP A 144 5.80 6.64 -10.37
N ASP A 145 5.93 5.84 -11.42
CA ASP A 145 6.91 6.01 -12.51
C ASP A 145 8.39 6.11 -12.06
N ALA A 146 8.69 5.72 -10.82
CA ALA A 146 10.07 5.65 -10.36
C ALA A 146 10.81 4.49 -11.04
N ILE A 147 12.09 4.69 -11.36
CA ILE A 147 12.95 3.68 -12.00
C ILE A 147 14.08 3.32 -11.04
N ILE A 148 14.09 2.09 -10.58
CA ILE A 148 15.14 1.53 -9.73
C ILE A 148 16.00 0.59 -10.59
N GLY A 149 17.27 0.92 -10.73
CA GLY A 149 18.23 0.10 -11.45
C GLY A 149 18.53 -1.24 -10.76
N ASP A 150 19.26 -2.10 -11.44
CA ASP A 150 19.57 -3.45 -10.97
C ASP A 150 20.33 -3.47 -9.64
N ARG A 151 20.10 -4.50 -8.84
CA ARG A 151 20.86 -4.81 -7.61
C ARG A 151 20.87 -3.69 -6.56
N CYS A 152 19.80 -2.93 -6.47
CA CYS A 152 19.58 -1.96 -5.40
C CYS A 152 18.94 -2.62 -4.18
N GLU A 153 19.32 -2.14 -2.99
CA GLU A 153 18.74 -2.53 -1.70
C GLU A 153 18.05 -1.31 -1.09
N LEU A 154 16.71 -1.32 -1.05
CA LEU A 154 15.89 -0.25 -0.51
C LEU A 154 15.19 -0.77 0.75
N LEU A 155 15.74 -0.43 1.91
CA LEU A 155 15.36 -1.02 3.20
C LEU A 155 14.91 0.06 4.20
N ASP A 156 14.33 -0.38 5.32
CA ASP A 156 14.15 0.40 6.54
C ASP A 156 13.35 1.70 6.38
N GLY A 157 12.25 1.66 5.64
CA GLY A 157 11.33 2.78 5.52
C GLY A 157 11.72 3.80 4.45
N ILE A 158 12.62 3.46 3.53
CA ILE A 158 12.97 4.31 2.38
C ILE A 158 11.69 4.69 1.60
N ARG A 159 11.64 5.96 1.21
CA ARG A 159 10.61 6.51 0.33
C ARG A 159 11.24 7.13 -0.89
N VAL A 160 10.95 6.58 -2.05
CA VAL A 160 11.36 7.12 -3.35
C VAL A 160 10.20 7.91 -3.92
N TRP A 161 10.44 9.18 -4.27
CA TRP A 161 9.43 10.05 -4.86
C TRP A 161 9.09 9.63 -6.30
N PRO A 162 7.88 9.97 -6.77
CA PRO A 162 7.48 9.69 -8.15
C PRO A 162 8.48 10.22 -9.18
N GLY A 163 8.69 9.43 -10.25
CA GLY A 163 9.55 9.78 -11.37
C GLY A 163 11.05 9.87 -11.07
N ILE A 164 11.50 9.42 -9.90
CA ILE A 164 12.93 9.39 -9.56
C ILE A 164 13.60 8.17 -10.19
N GLU A 165 14.78 8.39 -10.76
CA GLU A 165 15.65 7.34 -11.28
C GLU A 165 16.82 7.08 -10.30
N ILE A 166 16.98 5.83 -9.91
CA ILE A 166 18.09 5.33 -9.09
C ILE A 166 18.93 4.39 -9.95
N PRO A 167 20.21 4.71 -10.24
CA PRO A 167 21.07 3.85 -11.05
C PRO A 167 21.34 2.48 -10.43
N ASP A 168 21.85 1.56 -11.24
CA ASP A 168 22.23 0.21 -10.80
C ASP A 168 23.15 0.24 -9.59
N ALA A 169 22.84 -0.58 -8.58
CA ALA A 169 23.63 -0.75 -7.36
C ALA A 169 23.96 0.57 -6.62
N ALA A 170 23.18 1.65 -6.87
CA ALA A 170 23.44 2.96 -6.26
C ALA A 170 23.10 3.00 -4.76
N ILE A 171 22.19 2.15 -4.30
CA ILE A 171 21.84 1.99 -2.89
C ILE A 171 22.08 0.53 -2.52
N ARG A 172 23.04 0.29 -1.61
CA ARG A 172 23.35 -1.02 -1.07
C ARG A 172 23.72 -0.89 0.41
N PHE A 173 23.23 -1.81 1.20
CA PHE A 173 23.62 -1.94 2.61
C PHE A 173 24.75 -2.95 2.72
N SER A 174 25.93 -2.52 3.16
CA SER A 174 27.03 -3.44 3.47
C SER A 174 26.84 -3.99 4.87
N THR A 175 26.89 -5.30 5.00
CA THR A 175 26.91 -6.01 6.29
C THR A 175 28.33 -6.33 6.73
N ASP A 176 29.32 -5.70 6.16
CA ASP A 176 30.72 -5.86 6.56
C ASP A 176 30.96 -5.20 7.92
N ALA A 177 30.58 -5.93 8.97
CA ALA A 177 30.93 -5.65 10.36
C ALA A 177 31.71 -6.81 10.95
#